data_5119d15f38fd0c43dd06dc07874b1336
#
_entry.id   5119d15f38fd0c43dd06dc07874b1336
#
_cell.length_a   1.000
_cell.length_b   1.000
_cell.length_c   1.000
_cell.angle_alpha   90.00
_cell.angle_beta   90.00
_cell.angle_gamma   90.00
#
_symmetry.space_group_name_H-M   'P 1'
#
loop_
_entity.id
_entity.type
_entity.pdbx_description
1 polymer ?
#
loop_
_entity_poly.entity_id
_entity_poly.type
_entity_poly.pdbx_seq_one_letter_code
_entity_poly.pdbx_strand_id
1 'polypeptide(L)'
;LDNVSKAKQLMNKKQLLFGTIDSFLIWRLTKGEVHATDATNASRTMIFNISSNKWDDSILKLLKIKKHILPQVKDCADDYGQTHSSITGKSIPITGVVGDQQSATIGQCCFEPGSLKSTYGTGAFVLLNTGNKKIYSKNRLLTTICYRINGKTTYAMEGSIFIAGAGVQWLRDRMKFFKKAPETEKIVKSLKNNNGIYLVPAFTGLGAPHWNANSRGVLSGITRDTNPKEIVRATIEAVAYQTYD
;
A
#
# COMPACT_ATOMS: atom_id res chain seq x y z
N LEU A 1 -0.81 -5.05 21.92
CA LEU A 1 -1.39 -5.28 23.27
C LEU A 1 -0.31 -5.48 24.33
N ASP A 2 0.81 -6.12 24.00
CA ASP A 2 1.86 -6.45 24.99
C ASP A 2 2.72 -5.25 25.37
N ASN A 3 2.91 -4.29 24.48
CA ASN A 3 3.76 -3.12 24.69
C ASN A 3 3.04 -1.91 25.34
N VAL A 4 1.73 -2.01 25.58
CA VAL A 4 0.94 -0.95 26.22
C VAL A 4 0.29 -1.51 27.48
N SER A 5 0.78 -1.10 28.63
CA SER A 5 0.43 -1.69 29.95
C SER A 5 -1.08 -1.76 30.24
N LYS A 6 -1.84 -0.76 29.81
CA LYS A 6 -3.29 -0.70 30.01
C LYS A 6 -4.12 -1.38 28.91
N ALA A 7 -3.53 -1.73 27.77
CA ALA A 7 -4.29 -2.20 26.60
C ALA A 7 -5.07 -3.48 26.87
N LYS A 8 -4.47 -4.47 27.56
CA LYS A 8 -5.16 -5.72 27.94
C LYS A 8 -6.32 -5.47 28.91
N GLN A 9 -6.14 -4.56 29.87
CA GLN A 9 -7.21 -4.23 30.82
C GLN A 9 -8.39 -3.53 30.11
N LEU A 10 -8.11 -2.57 29.24
CA LEU A 10 -9.12 -1.86 28.43
C LEU A 10 -9.85 -2.83 27.48
N MET A 11 -9.12 -3.76 26.86
CA MET A 11 -9.71 -4.80 26.01
C MET A 11 -10.68 -5.68 26.82
N ASN A 12 -10.28 -6.15 28.00
CA ASN A 12 -11.11 -6.98 28.84
C ASN A 12 -12.36 -6.24 29.37
N LYS A 13 -12.24 -4.93 29.61
CA LYS A 13 -13.35 -4.04 29.99
C LYS A 13 -14.22 -3.61 28.80
N LYS A 14 -13.93 -4.06 27.58
CA LYS A 14 -14.61 -3.63 26.32
C LYS A 14 -14.50 -2.11 26.07
N GLN A 15 -13.41 -1.48 26.51
CA GLN A 15 -13.12 -0.05 26.35
C GLN A 15 -12.01 0.21 25.34
N LEU A 16 -11.59 -0.81 24.59
CA LEU A 16 -10.59 -0.73 23.54
C LEU A 16 -11.24 -1.09 22.21
N LEU A 17 -11.02 -0.25 21.21
CA LEU A 17 -11.34 -0.54 19.81
C LEU A 17 -10.05 -0.57 18.99
N PHE A 18 -10.01 -1.44 18.01
CA PHE A 18 -8.96 -1.51 16.99
C PHE A 18 -9.53 -1.00 15.67
N GLY A 19 -8.68 -0.38 14.87
CA GLY A 19 -9.03 -0.01 13.50
C GLY A 19 -7.82 0.42 12.70
N THR A 20 -7.96 0.35 11.41
CA THR A 20 -7.14 1.02 10.42
C THR A 20 -7.54 2.50 10.37
N ILE A 21 -6.85 3.32 9.58
CA ILE A 21 -7.09 4.77 9.55
C ILE A 21 -8.53 5.13 9.16
N ASP A 22 -9.13 4.36 8.25
CA ASP A 22 -10.52 4.51 7.84
C ASP A 22 -11.50 4.31 9.00
N SER A 23 -11.33 3.25 9.81
CA SER A 23 -12.13 3.01 11.01
C SER A 23 -12.02 4.15 12.00
N PHE A 24 -10.83 4.69 12.21
CA PHE A 24 -10.62 5.85 13.07
C PHE A 24 -11.33 7.09 12.53
N LEU A 25 -11.25 7.35 11.23
CA LEU A 25 -11.92 8.48 10.60
C LEU A 25 -13.45 8.36 10.68
N ILE A 26 -14.01 7.19 10.36
CA ILE A 26 -15.45 6.92 10.48
C ILE A 26 -15.88 7.17 11.93
N TRP A 27 -15.19 6.55 12.88
CA TRP A 27 -15.51 6.70 14.30
C TRP A 27 -15.47 8.16 14.77
N ARG A 28 -14.48 8.93 14.33
CA ARG A 28 -14.39 10.37 14.63
C ARG A 28 -15.49 11.18 13.97
N LEU A 29 -15.74 10.96 12.70
CA LEU A 29 -16.75 11.69 11.92
C LEU A 29 -18.18 11.43 12.42
N THR A 30 -18.46 10.21 12.88
CA THR A 30 -19.75 9.82 13.45
C THR A 30 -19.83 10.03 14.98
N LYS A 31 -18.85 10.69 15.60
CA LYS A 31 -18.75 10.87 17.07
C LYS A 31 -18.84 9.58 17.88
N GLY A 32 -18.33 8.49 17.34
CA GLY A 32 -18.25 7.20 18.04
C GLY A 32 -19.46 6.29 17.81
N GLU A 33 -20.40 6.67 16.97
CA GLU A 33 -21.60 5.87 16.68
C GLU A 33 -21.29 4.66 15.79
N VAL A 34 -20.32 4.78 14.85
CA VAL A 34 -19.99 3.72 13.90
C VAL A 34 -18.55 3.30 14.05
N HIS A 35 -18.34 2.00 14.31
CA HIS A 35 -17.05 1.33 14.31
C HIS A 35 -17.01 0.30 13.19
N ALA A 36 -16.60 0.73 12.01
CA ALA A 36 -16.59 -0.07 10.78
C ALA A 36 -15.32 0.15 9.97
N THR A 37 -15.05 -0.78 9.07
CA THR A 37 -14.03 -0.74 8.02
C THR A 37 -14.58 -1.38 6.76
N ASP A 38 -13.93 -1.18 5.62
CA ASP A 38 -14.27 -1.93 4.41
C ASP A 38 -13.41 -3.17 4.23
N ALA A 39 -13.80 -4.02 3.29
CA ALA A 39 -13.08 -5.27 3.01
C ALA A 39 -11.65 -5.04 2.50
N THR A 40 -11.37 -3.94 1.80
CA THR A 40 -10.04 -3.63 1.28
C THR A 40 -9.08 -3.24 2.39
N ASN A 41 -9.48 -2.35 3.30
CA ASN A 41 -8.69 -2.00 4.48
C ASN A 41 -8.53 -3.19 5.44
N ALA A 42 -9.59 -3.96 5.67
CA ALA A 42 -9.51 -5.18 6.48
C ALA A 42 -8.49 -6.16 5.93
N SER A 43 -8.40 -6.35 4.61
CA SER A 43 -7.44 -7.24 3.95
C SER A 43 -5.97 -6.88 4.20
N ARG A 44 -5.67 -5.65 4.60
CA ARG A 44 -4.29 -5.17 4.89
C ARG A 44 -3.84 -5.46 6.32
N THR A 45 -4.73 -5.97 7.17
CA THR A 45 -4.45 -6.18 8.62
C THR A 45 -3.73 -7.47 8.95
N MET A 46 -3.59 -8.40 8.01
CA MET A 46 -3.08 -9.77 8.18
C MET A 46 -3.89 -10.66 9.14
N ILE A 47 -5.00 -10.17 9.68
CA ILE A 47 -5.92 -10.92 10.55
C ILE A 47 -7.31 -11.11 9.93
N PHE A 48 -7.49 -10.65 8.70
CA PHE A 48 -8.70 -10.82 7.90
C PHE A 48 -8.49 -11.92 6.84
N ASN A 49 -9.39 -12.88 6.79
CA ASN A 49 -9.35 -13.97 5.82
C ASN A 49 -10.06 -13.55 4.54
N ILE A 50 -9.30 -13.27 3.49
CA ILE A 50 -9.83 -12.83 2.19
C ILE A 50 -10.65 -13.89 1.46
N SER A 51 -10.58 -15.16 1.87
CA SER A 51 -11.37 -16.23 1.27
C SER A 51 -12.77 -16.31 1.87
N SER A 52 -12.87 -16.20 3.19
CA SER A 52 -14.15 -16.22 3.91
C SER A 52 -14.79 -14.84 4.05
N ASN A 53 -14.03 -13.76 3.73
CA ASN A 53 -14.40 -12.37 3.97
C ASN A 53 -14.78 -12.08 5.43
N LYS A 54 -14.03 -12.67 6.36
CA LYS A 54 -14.24 -12.53 7.81
C LYS A 54 -12.92 -12.38 8.54
N TRP A 55 -12.97 -11.82 9.74
CA TRP A 55 -11.85 -11.88 10.68
C TRP A 55 -11.51 -13.34 10.94
N ASP A 56 -10.21 -13.71 10.87
CA ASP A 56 -9.75 -15.09 11.00
C ASP A 56 -9.65 -15.51 12.46
N ASP A 57 -10.61 -16.33 12.90
CA ASP A 57 -10.70 -16.75 14.31
C ASP A 57 -9.45 -17.54 14.78
N SER A 58 -8.76 -18.24 13.89
CA SER A 58 -7.53 -18.98 14.22
C SER A 58 -6.36 -18.04 14.49
N ILE A 59 -6.19 -17.02 13.65
CA ILE A 59 -5.17 -15.99 13.82
C ILE A 59 -5.48 -15.12 15.05
N LEU A 60 -6.74 -14.75 15.26
CA LEU A 60 -7.15 -13.98 16.43
C LEU A 60 -6.86 -14.75 17.73
N LYS A 61 -7.12 -16.05 17.75
CA LYS A 61 -6.79 -16.92 18.89
C LYS A 61 -5.29 -16.99 19.15
N LEU A 62 -4.49 -17.20 18.08
CA LEU A 62 -3.03 -17.21 18.15
C LEU A 62 -2.46 -15.92 18.74
N LEU A 63 -2.94 -14.78 18.27
CA LEU A 63 -2.49 -13.46 18.70
C LEU A 63 -3.19 -12.96 19.97
N LYS A 64 -4.09 -13.76 20.56
CA LYS A 64 -4.89 -13.41 21.77
C LYS A 64 -5.70 -12.11 21.58
N ILE A 65 -6.17 -11.84 20.37
CA ILE A 65 -7.01 -10.69 20.03
C ILE A 65 -8.48 -11.05 20.25
N LYS A 66 -9.20 -10.24 20.99
CA LYS A 66 -10.64 -10.42 21.22
C LYS A 66 -11.44 -9.83 20.06
N LYS A 67 -12.36 -10.60 19.46
CA LYS A 67 -13.12 -10.20 18.28
C LYS A 67 -13.96 -8.93 18.48
N HIS A 68 -14.41 -8.66 19.69
CA HIS A 68 -15.22 -7.48 20.02
C HIS A 68 -14.50 -6.14 19.87
N ILE A 69 -13.16 -6.13 19.78
CA ILE A 69 -12.40 -4.89 19.53
C ILE A 69 -12.28 -4.55 18.05
N LEU A 70 -12.63 -5.49 17.16
CA LEU A 70 -12.47 -5.34 15.72
C LEU A 70 -13.68 -4.65 15.09
N PRO A 71 -13.49 -3.79 14.06
CA PRO A 71 -14.58 -3.12 13.39
C PRO A 71 -15.45 -4.08 12.58
N GLN A 72 -16.71 -3.69 12.36
CA GLN A 72 -17.57 -4.37 11.40
C GLN A 72 -17.00 -4.20 9.99
N VAL A 73 -16.86 -5.29 9.23
CA VAL A 73 -16.35 -5.23 7.86
C VAL A 73 -17.51 -5.13 6.88
N LYS A 74 -17.56 -4.01 6.16
CA LYS A 74 -18.59 -3.67 5.18
C LYS A 74 -18.06 -3.72 3.75
N ASP A 75 -18.95 -3.53 2.78
CA ASP A 75 -18.58 -3.36 1.37
C ASP A 75 -17.94 -1.98 1.14
N CYS A 76 -17.18 -1.81 0.06
CA CYS A 76 -16.57 -0.52 -0.26
C CYS A 76 -17.63 0.58 -0.51
N ALA A 77 -18.79 0.20 -1.05
CA ALA A 77 -19.98 1.04 -1.16
C ALA A 77 -21.06 0.48 -0.23
N ASP A 78 -21.29 1.13 0.91
CA ASP A 78 -22.19 0.71 1.96
C ASP A 78 -22.60 1.92 2.81
N ASP A 79 -23.55 1.75 3.71
CA ASP A 79 -23.90 2.77 4.71
C ASP A 79 -22.94 2.70 5.89
N TYR A 80 -22.08 3.70 6.02
CA TYR A 80 -21.15 3.89 7.14
C TYR A 80 -21.64 4.92 8.14
N GLY A 81 -22.95 5.27 8.10
CA GLY A 81 -23.57 6.29 8.93
C GLY A 81 -23.38 7.70 8.37
N GLN A 82 -23.57 8.69 9.24
CA GLN A 82 -23.53 10.09 8.86
C GLN A 82 -22.50 10.85 9.69
N THR A 83 -21.89 11.87 9.08
CA THR A 83 -21.02 12.78 9.84
C THR A 83 -21.84 13.57 10.84
N HIS A 84 -21.28 13.77 12.02
CA HIS A 84 -21.93 14.61 13.03
C HIS A 84 -21.82 16.11 12.65
N SER A 85 -22.93 16.83 12.71
CA SER A 85 -23.04 18.23 12.31
C SER A 85 -22.04 19.17 12.99
N SER A 86 -21.64 18.88 14.24
CA SER A 86 -20.62 19.66 14.95
C SER A 86 -19.21 19.53 14.39
N ILE A 87 -18.96 18.60 13.47
CA ILE A 87 -17.67 18.37 12.83
C ILE A 87 -17.64 18.95 11.42
N THR A 88 -18.72 18.73 10.67
CA THR A 88 -18.81 19.07 9.24
C THR A 88 -19.79 20.20 8.94
N GLY A 89 -20.39 20.81 9.97
CA GLY A 89 -21.42 21.86 9.87
C GLY A 89 -22.81 21.33 9.52
N LYS A 90 -22.90 20.17 8.89
CA LYS A 90 -24.16 19.48 8.56
C LYS A 90 -23.96 17.97 8.60
N SER A 91 -25.04 17.21 8.68
CA SER A 91 -24.98 15.75 8.55
C SER A 91 -24.79 15.38 7.08
N ILE A 92 -23.75 14.58 6.80
CA ILE A 92 -23.40 14.11 5.45
C ILE A 92 -23.29 12.58 5.52
N PRO A 93 -24.01 11.83 4.66
CA PRO A 93 -23.89 10.37 4.63
C PRO A 93 -22.47 9.95 4.19
N ILE A 94 -21.94 8.93 4.86
CA ILE A 94 -20.67 8.27 4.49
C ILE A 94 -21.05 6.99 3.75
N THR A 95 -20.95 7.00 2.43
CA THR A 95 -21.46 5.94 1.56
C THR A 95 -20.37 5.13 0.86
N GLY A 96 -19.10 5.47 1.08
CA GLY A 96 -17.98 4.77 0.47
C GLY A 96 -16.71 4.84 1.31
N VAL A 97 -16.06 3.70 1.47
CA VAL A 97 -14.78 3.53 2.15
C VAL A 97 -13.96 2.50 1.39
N VAL A 98 -12.72 2.84 1.08
CA VAL A 98 -11.82 1.96 0.32
C VAL A 98 -10.36 2.33 0.58
N GLY A 99 -9.48 1.34 0.61
CA GLY A 99 -8.04 1.56 0.76
C GLY A 99 -7.47 2.35 -0.43
N ASP A 100 -6.41 3.14 -0.20
CA ASP A 100 -5.84 4.08 -1.17
C ASP A 100 -5.42 3.43 -2.49
N GLN A 101 -4.75 2.27 -2.42
CA GLN A 101 -4.31 1.54 -3.62
C GLN A 101 -5.49 0.97 -4.40
N GLN A 102 -6.50 0.47 -3.71
CA GLN A 102 -7.72 -0.06 -4.29
C GLN A 102 -8.60 1.06 -4.87
N SER A 103 -8.70 2.19 -4.18
CA SER A 103 -9.43 3.37 -4.70
C SER A 103 -8.78 3.90 -5.97
N ALA A 104 -7.44 3.91 -6.03
CA ALA A 104 -6.71 4.28 -7.25
C ALA A 104 -7.00 3.30 -8.41
N THR A 105 -7.19 2.00 -8.13
CA THR A 105 -7.56 1.01 -9.14
C THR A 105 -8.96 1.29 -9.71
N ILE A 106 -9.91 1.64 -8.83
CA ILE A 106 -11.25 2.09 -9.23
C ILE A 106 -11.18 3.40 -10.01
N GLY A 107 -10.42 4.38 -9.51
CA GLY A 107 -10.27 5.70 -10.14
C GLY A 107 -9.61 5.66 -11.52
N GLN A 108 -8.80 4.61 -11.80
CA GLN A 108 -8.21 4.33 -13.11
C GLN A 108 -9.10 3.42 -13.98
N CYS A 109 -10.35 3.17 -13.57
CA CYS A 109 -11.31 2.34 -14.28
C CYS A 109 -10.83 0.89 -14.55
N CYS A 110 -10.00 0.33 -13.67
CA CYS A 110 -9.51 -1.04 -13.80
C CYS A 110 -10.56 -2.06 -13.31
N PHE A 111 -11.74 -2.08 -13.94
CA PHE A 111 -12.85 -2.95 -13.55
C PHE A 111 -12.79 -4.35 -14.17
N GLU A 112 -12.21 -4.45 -15.36
CA GLU A 112 -12.14 -5.72 -16.08
C GLU A 112 -11.00 -6.61 -15.56
N PRO A 113 -11.19 -7.93 -15.47
CA PRO A 113 -10.09 -8.86 -15.21
C PRO A 113 -8.97 -8.70 -16.23
N GLY A 114 -7.73 -8.59 -15.76
CA GLY A 114 -6.56 -8.29 -16.57
C GLY A 114 -6.20 -6.81 -16.65
N SER A 115 -7.09 -5.89 -16.20
CA SER A 115 -6.73 -4.49 -16.08
C SER A 115 -5.71 -4.28 -14.98
N LEU A 116 -4.75 -3.41 -15.22
CA LEU A 116 -3.64 -3.14 -14.31
C LEU A 116 -3.53 -1.64 -14.04
N LYS A 117 -3.33 -1.31 -12.78
CA LYS A 117 -2.97 0.04 -12.31
C LYS A 117 -1.58 0.00 -11.69
N SER A 118 -0.75 1.00 -12.01
CA SER A 118 0.53 1.22 -11.34
C SER A 118 0.59 2.64 -10.78
N THR A 119 0.96 2.75 -9.51
CA THR A 119 1.19 4.04 -8.83
C THR A 119 2.68 4.18 -8.56
N TYR A 120 3.30 5.21 -9.12
CA TYR A 120 4.69 5.57 -8.88
C TYR A 120 4.75 6.78 -7.95
N GLY A 121 5.02 6.52 -6.66
CA GLY A 121 5.23 7.52 -5.62
C GLY A 121 6.61 7.36 -4.99
N THR A 122 6.71 7.37 -3.67
CA THR A 122 7.92 7.04 -2.91
C THR A 122 8.45 5.66 -3.29
N GLY A 123 7.56 4.66 -3.28
CA GLY A 123 7.70 3.36 -3.91
C GLY A 123 6.80 3.26 -5.14
N ALA A 124 6.67 2.07 -5.71
CA ALA A 124 5.68 1.78 -6.74
C ALA A 124 4.83 0.58 -6.33
N PHE A 125 3.52 0.67 -6.62
CA PHE A 125 2.54 -0.34 -6.28
C PHE A 125 1.69 -0.67 -7.50
N VAL A 126 1.77 -1.92 -7.92
CA VAL A 126 1.07 -2.45 -9.08
C VAL A 126 -0.06 -3.34 -8.61
N LEU A 127 -1.29 -3.07 -9.05
CA LEU A 127 -2.44 -3.94 -8.81
C LEU A 127 -3.01 -4.42 -10.15
N LEU A 128 -3.09 -5.73 -10.30
CA LEU A 128 -3.72 -6.42 -11.42
C LEU A 128 -5.06 -6.99 -10.96
N ASN A 129 -6.17 -6.52 -11.52
CA ASN A 129 -7.50 -7.07 -11.27
C ASN A 129 -7.58 -8.52 -11.79
N THR A 130 -7.92 -9.47 -10.93
CA THR A 130 -8.06 -10.89 -11.27
C THR A 130 -9.54 -11.35 -11.31
N GLY A 131 -10.48 -10.41 -11.19
CA GLY A 131 -11.91 -10.69 -11.17
C GLY A 131 -12.33 -11.45 -9.89
N ASN A 132 -13.23 -12.41 -10.05
CA ASN A 132 -13.70 -13.25 -8.95
C ASN A 132 -12.74 -14.41 -8.60
N LYS A 133 -11.59 -14.50 -9.29
CA LYS A 133 -10.60 -15.56 -9.08
C LYS A 133 -9.52 -15.08 -8.12
N LYS A 134 -9.42 -15.77 -6.99
CA LYS A 134 -8.32 -15.60 -6.05
C LYS A 134 -7.11 -16.37 -6.56
N ILE A 135 -6.18 -15.65 -7.20
CA ILE A 135 -4.98 -16.23 -7.80
C ILE A 135 -3.81 -16.11 -6.83
N TYR A 136 -3.17 -17.21 -6.52
CA TYR A 136 -1.92 -17.24 -5.76
C TYR A 136 -0.73 -17.23 -6.73
N SER A 137 0.09 -16.20 -6.63
CA SER A 137 1.27 -16.05 -7.48
C SER A 137 2.33 -17.12 -7.14
N LYS A 138 2.92 -17.71 -8.19
CA LYS A 138 4.12 -18.55 -8.07
C LYS A 138 5.40 -17.70 -7.91
N ASN A 139 5.31 -16.41 -8.19
CA ASN A 139 6.42 -15.44 -8.16
C ASN A 139 6.34 -14.49 -6.97
N ARG A 140 5.73 -14.92 -5.85
CA ARG A 140 5.65 -14.17 -4.59
C ARG A 140 4.94 -12.81 -4.67
N LEU A 141 4.06 -12.58 -5.64
CA LEU A 141 3.15 -11.45 -5.61
C LEU A 141 2.06 -11.70 -4.58
N LEU A 142 1.53 -10.64 -3.98
CA LEU A 142 0.48 -10.75 -2.97
C LEU A 142 -0.88 -10.92 -3.64
N THR A 143 -1.75 -11.71 -3.04
CA THR A 143 -3.17 -11.77 -3.38
C THR A 143 -3.94 -10.92 -2.39
N THR A 144 -4.77 -10.03 -2.86
CA THR A 144 -5.54 -9.09 -2.03
C THR A 144 -6.97 -8.93 -2.55
N ILE A 145 -7.81 -8.25 -1.78
CA ILE A 145 -9.12 -7.79 -2.25
C ILE A 145 -8.92 -6.51 -3.05
N CYS A 146 -9.42 -6.48 -4.28
CA CYS A 146 -9.46 -5.30 -5.13
C CYS A 146 -10.58 -4.34 -4.67
N TYR A 147 -11.78 -4.88 -4.53
CA TYR A 147 -12.95 -4.23 -3.93
C TYR A 147 -14.03 -5.28 -3.61
N ARG A 148 -14.98 -4.92 -2.75
CA ARG A 148 -16.18 -5.70 -2.49
C ARG A 148 -17.40 -4.79 -2.60
N ILE A 149 -18.35 -5.15 -3.46
CA ILE A 149 -19.58 -4.38 -3.73
C ILE A 149 -20.75 -5.35 -3.84
N ASN A 150 -21.87 -5.06 -3.19
CA ASN A 150 -23.06 -5.92 -3.15
C ASN A 150 -22.72 -7.38 -2.75
N GLY A 151 -21.84 -7.55 -1.75
CA GLY A 151 -21.41 -8.85 -1.26
C GLY A 151 -20.49 -9.63 -2.23
N LYS A 152 -20.18 -9.08 -3.41
CA LYS A 152 -19.31 -9.72 -4.40
C LYS A 152 -17.88 -9.20 -4.28
N THR A 153 -16.94 -10.10 -4.06
CA THR A 153 -15.52 -9.78 -3.95
C THR A 153 -14.82 -9.88 -5.29
N THR A 154 -14.15 -8.82 -5.68
CA THR A 154 -13.16 -8.80 -6.76
C THR A 154 -11.78 -8.86 -6.14
N TYR A 155 -10.92 -9.74 -6.66
CA TYR A 155 -9.56 -9.91 -6.17
C TYR A 155 -8.55 -9.19 -7.07
N ALA A 156 -7.36 -8.97 -6.52
CA ALA A 156 -6.22 -8.45 -7.27
C ALA A 156 -4.93 -9.18 -6.87
N MET A 157 -3.97 -9.15 -7.77
CA MET A 157 -2.58 -9.48 -7.52
C MET A 157 -1.80 -8.18 -7.36
N GLU A 158 -0.93 -8.11 -6.35
CA GLU A 158 -0.20 -6.89 -5.98
C GLU A 158 1.31 -7.14 -5.99
N GLY A 159 2.03 -6.27 -6.70
CA GLY A 159 3.48 -6.12 -6.63
C GLY A 159 3.85 -4.80 -5.94
N SER A 160 4.85 -4.86 -5.05
CA SER A 160 5.31 -3.70 -4.28
C SER A 160 6.80 -3.48 -4.51
N ILE A 161 7.18 -2.31 -4.98
CA ILE A 161 8.55 -1.83 -5.15
C ILE A 161 8.77 -0.74 -4.11
N PHE A 162 9.74 -0.92 -3.19
CA PHE A 162 9.89 -0.01 -2.05
C PHE A 162 10.50 1.33 -2.41
N ILE A 163 11.36 1.36 -3.43
CA ILE A 163 12.08 2.57 -3.83
C ILE A 163 11.81 2.87 -5.31
N ALA A 164 11.04 3.93 -5.53
CA ALA A 164 10.82 4.52 -6.85
C ALA A 164 11.21 6.02 -6.79
N GLY A 165 10.26 6.92 -6.58
CA GLY A 165 10.55 8.35 -6.41
C GLY A 165 11.48 8.66 -5.24
N ALA A 166 11.54 7.79 -4.22
CA ALA A 166 12.50 7.92 -3.12
C ALA A 166 13.96 7.88 -3.60
N GLY A 167 14.27 7.15 -4.68
CA GLY A 167 15.59 7.17 -5.31
C GLY A 167 15.95 8.55 -5.85
N VAL A 168 15.01 9.19 -6.54
CA VAL A 168 15.15 10.56 -7.04
C VAL A 168 15.31 11.57 -5.90
N GLN A 169 14.50 11.43 -4.83
CA GLN A 169 14.61 12.27 -3.64
C GLN A 169 15.98 12.10 -2.97
N TRP A 170 16.47 10.86 -2.85
CA TRP A 170 17.80 10.58 -2.29
C TRP A 170 18.91 11.27 -3.09
N LEU A 171 18.88 11.20 -4.43
CA LEU A 171 19.85 11.88 -5.29
C LEU A 171 19.80 13.39 -5.11
N ARG A 172 18.60 13.98 -4.99
CA ARG A 172 18.42 15.42 -4.77
C ARG A 172 18.84 15.84 -3.37
N ASP A 173 18.35 15.16 -2.33
CA ASP A 173 18.39 15.67 -0.96
C ASP A 173 19.66 15.24 -0.20
N ARG A 174 20.22 14.07 -0.52
CA ARG A 174 21.40 13.53 0.14
C ARG A 174 22.66 13.68 -0.72
N MET A 175 22.58 13.27 -1.99
CA MET A 175 23.71 13.32 -2.90
C MET A 175 23.90 14.71 -3.53
N LYS A 176 22.86 15.56 -3.54
CA LYS A 176 22.92 16.94 -4.08
C LYS A 176 23.29 17.01 -5.58
N PHE A 177 22.92 16.00 -6.36
CA PHE A 177 23.26 15.93 -7.78
C PHE A 177 22.45 16.90 -8.65
N PHE A 178 21.29 17.35 -8.16
CA PHE A 178 20.43 18.37 -8.78
C PHE A 178 19.57 19.05 -7.71
N LYS A 179 18.90 20.14 -8.07
CA LYS A 179 18.08 20.94 -7.14
C LYS A 179 16.58 20.55 -7.21
N LYS A 180 16.08 20.25 -8.41
CA LYS A 180 14.65 19.97 -8.66
C LYS A 180 14.50 18.65 -9.41
N ALA A 181 13.51 17.83 -9.01
CA ALA A 181 13.26 16.52 -9.63
C ALA A 181 13.09 16.57 -11.17
N PRO A 182 12.42 17.57 -11.79
CA PRO A 182 12.33 17.65 -13.25
C PRO A 182 13.66 17.77 -14.01
N GLU A 183 14.74 18.14 -13.33
CA GLU A 183 16.07 18.20 -13.96
C GLU A 183 16.57 16.80 -14.37
N THR A 184 16.08 15.73 -13.72
CA THR A 184 16.44 14.35 -14.06
C THR A 184 16.12 14.01 -15.51
N GLU A 185 15.00 14.52 -16.06
CA GLU A 185 14.62 14.28 -17.46
C GLU A 185 15.69 14.81 -18.43
N LYS A 186 16.15 16.06 -18.21
CA LYS A 186 17.20 16.66 -19.04
C LYS A 186 18.52 15.91 -18.92
N ILE A 187 18.86 15.49 -17.69
CA ILE A 187 20.08 14.70 -17.43
C ILE A 187 20.03 13.38 -18.19
N VAL A 188 18.94 12.62 -18.04
CA VAL A 188 18.78 11.32 -18.71
C VAL A 188 18.81 11.46 -20.24
N LYS A 189 18.10 12.47 -20.79
CA LYS A 189 18.09 12.75 -22.24
C LYS A 189 19.46 13.16 -22.79
N SER A 190 20.36 13.68 -21.95
CA SER A 190 21.72 14.08 -22.38
C SER A 190 22.69 12.89 -22.55
N LEU A 191 22.29 11.70 -22.11
CA LEU A 191 23.12 10.49 -22.20
C LEU A 191 22.54 9.51 -23.24
N LYS A 192 23.39 8.86 -24.01
CA LYS A 192 22.98 7.80 -24.93
C LYS A 192 22.57 6.52 -24.20
N ASN A 193 23.30 6.16 -23.17
CA ASN A 193 23.07 4.97 -22.33
C ASN A 193 23.56 5.24 -20.90
N ASN A 194 23.53 4.24 -20.03
CA ASN A 194 23.98 4.32 -18.63
C ASN A 194 25.47 4.02 -18.44
N ASN A 195 26.24 3.80 -19.53
CA ASN A 195 27.66 3.46 -19.52
C ASN A 195 28.02 2.28 -18.60
N GLY A 196 27.13 1.29 -18.50
CA GLY A 196 27.32 0.09 -17.66
C GLY A 196 27.10 0.32 -16.16
N ILE A 197 26.55 1.49 -15.77
CA ILE A 197 26.22 1.78 -14.37
C ILE A 197 24.81 1.27 -14.06
N TYR A 198 24.68 0.46 -13.01
CA TYR A 198 23.42 -0.07 -12.52
C TYR A 198 23.26 0.20 -11.04
N LEU A 199 22.04 0.53 -10.63
CA LEU A 199 21.66 0.70 -9.23
C LEU A 199 20.61 -0.35 -8.84
N VAL A 200 20.87 -1.06 -7.74
CA VAL A 200 19.84 -1.80 -7.01
C VAL A 200 19.43 -0.92 -5.82
N PRO A 201 18.25 -0.26 -5.84
CA PRO A 201 17.90 0.75 -4.84
C PRO A 201 17.27 0.11 -3.59
N ALA A 202 17.90 -0.92 -3.01
CA ALA A 202 17.39 -1.61 -1.83
C ALA A 202 17.66 -0.83 -0.54
N PHE A 203 17.30 0.47 -0.48
CA PHE A 203 17.60 1.35 0.67
C PHE A 203 16.89 0.90 1.95
N THR A 204 15.73 0.29 1.83
CA THR A 204 14.92 -0.27 2.92
C THR A 204 14.63 -1.76 2.71
N GLY A 205 15.47 -2.45 1.96
CA GLY A 205 15.27 -3.82 1.50
C GLY A 205 14.64 -3.87 0.10
N LEU A 206 14.40 -5.09 -0.38
CA LEU A 206 13.73 -5.37 -1.66
C LEU A 206 12.29 -5.82 -1.40
N GLY A 207 11.35 -5.29 -2.18
CA GLY A 207 9.96 -5.71 -2.23
C GLY A 207 9.74 -6.97 -3.08
N ALA A 208 8.61 -7.04 -3.76
CA ALA A 208 8.30 -8.13 -4.68
C ALA A 208 9.34 -8.20 -5.82
N PRO A 209 9.67 -9.38 -6.31
CA PRO A 209 9.31 -10.71 -5.83
C PRO A 209 10.27 -11.25 -4.73
N HIS A 210 11.26 -10.48 -4.34
CA HIS A 210 12.38 -10.93 -3.47
C HIS A 210 12.00 -10.98 -1.99
N TRP A 211 11.28 -9.97 -1.48
CA TRP A 211 10.87 -9.81 -0.07
C TRP A 211 12.02 -9.94 0.91
N ASN A 212 13.15 -9.25 0.61
CA ASN A 212 14.36 -9.29 1.41
C ASN A 212 14.58 -7.96 2.15
N ALA A 213 14.21 -7.91 3.42
CA ALA A 213 14.36 -6.73 4.27
C ALA A 213 15.83 -6.40 4.61
N ASN A 214 16.74 -7.36 4.47
CA ASN A 214 18.16 -7.20 4.81
C ASN A 214 19.02 -6.71 3.63
N SER A 215 18.50 -6.74 2.40
CA SER A 215 19.20 -6.20 1.23
C SER A 215 19.46 -4.70 1.42
N ARG A 216 20.57 -4.24 0.88
CA ARG A 216 20.93 -2.80 0.84
C ARG A 216 21.26 -2.39 -0.58
N GLY A 217 21.20 -1.08 -0.83
CA GLY A 217 21.49 -0.51 -2.14
C GLY A 217 22.89 -0.85 -2.62
N VAL A 218 23.00 -1.18 -3.90
CA VAL A 218 24.29 -1.47 -4.58
C VAL A 218 24.37 -0.65 -5.85
N LEU A 219 25.47 0.04 -6.04
CA LEU A 219 25.84 0.70 -7.29
C LEU A 219 26.98 -0.09 -7.92
N SER A 220 26.78 -0.56 -9.15
CA SER A 220 27.71 -1.42 -9.88
C SER A 220 28.15 -0.78 -11.19
N GLY A 221 29.31 -1.19 -11.72
CA GLY A 221 29.82 -0.72 -13.00
C GLY A 221 30.58 0.61 -12.94
N ILE A 222 30.91 1.12 -11.74
CA ILE A 222 31.65 2.39 -11.56
C ILE A 222 33.04 2.27 -12.13
N THR A 223 33.43 3.26 -12.92
CA THR A 223 34.78 3.48 -13.43
C THR A 223 35.30 4.85 -13.01
N ARG A 224 36.57 5.15 -13.31
CA ARG A 224 37.16 6.46 -13.04
C ARG A 224 36.43 7.62 -13.74
N ASP A 225 35.79 7.33 -14.88
CA ASP A 225 35.13 8.34 -15.71
C ASP A 225 33.63 8.49 -15.35
N THR A 226 33.14 7.68 -14.40
CA THR A 226 31.74 7.75 -13.96
C THR A 226 31.45 9.11 -13.31
N ASN A 227 30.38 9.76 -13.74
CA ASN A 227 29.93 11.03 -13.21
C ASN A 227 28.46 10.96 -12.68
N PRO A 228 27.97 12.00 -11.99
CA PRO A 228 26.62 11.98 -11.41
C PRO A 228 25.48 11.73 -12.40
N LYS A 229 25.66 12.06 -13.69
CA LYS A 229 24.58 11.89 -14.69
C LYS A 229 24.26 10.42 -14.94
N GLU A 230 25.29 9.55 -15.05
CA GLU A 230 25.09 8.11 -15.19
C GLU A 230 24.39 7.52 -13.97
N ILE A 231 24.73 7.99 -12.76
CA ILE A 231 24.08 7.52 -11.52
C ILE A 231 22.61 7.96 -11.49
N VAL A 232 22.30 9.19 -11.92
CA VAL A 232 20.92 9.67 -12.06
C VAL A 232 20.14 8.77 -13.03
N ARG A 233 20.72 8.48 -14.20
CA ARG A 233 20.09 7.60 -15.19
C ARG A 233 19.90 6.19 -14.65
N ALA A 234 20.91 5.60 -14.05
CA ALA A 234 20.81 4.25 -13.45
C ALA A 234 19.71 4.19 -12.37
N THR A 235 19.51 5.27 -11.61
CA THR A 235 18.43 5.34 -10.61
C THR A 235 17.04 5.33 -11.26
N ILE A 236 16.85 6.06 -12.36
CA ILE A 236 15.57 6.05 -13.09
C ILE A 236 15.33 4.69 -13.75
N GLU A 237 16.35 4.13 -14.41
CA GLU A 237 16.27 2.82 -15.04
C GLU A 237 16.01 1.69 -14.03
N ALA A 238 16.55 1.79 -12.81
CA ALA A 238 16.31 0.81 -11.74
C ALA A 238 14.83 0.65 -11.38
N VAL A 239 14.04 1.73 -11.47
CA VAL A 239 12.57 1.65 -11.27
C VAL A 239 11.91 0.83 -12.38
N ALA A 240 12.35 1.04 -13.63
CA ALA A 240 11.83 0.28 -14.78
C ALA A 240 12.21 -1.20 -14.69
N TYR A 241 13.44 -1.53 -14.32
CA TYR A 241 13.87 -2.92 -14.14
C TYR A 241 13.07 -3.64 -13.06
N GLN A 242 12.91 -3.02 -11.88
CA GLN A 242 12.09 -3.62 -10.81
C GLN A 242 10.60 -3.76 -11.18
N THR A 243 10.10 -2.92 -12.10
CA THR A 243 8.72 -3.03 -12.60
C THR A 243 8.59 -4.16 -13.62
N TYR A 244 9.65 -4.44 -14.37
CA TYR A 244 9.71 -5.52 -15.34
C TYR A 244 9.83 -6.89 -14.68
N ASP A 245 10.58 -7.03 -13.58
CA ASP A 245 10.70 -8.27 -12.78
C ASP A 245 9.37 -8.76 -12.23
#